data_0c4e49d4dbcd06430b5a04b3d7ceedcd
#
_entry.id   0c4e49d4dbcd06430b5a04b3d7ceedcd
#
_cell.length_a   1.000
_cell.length_b   1.000
_cell.length_c   1.000
_cell.angle_alpha   90.00
_cell.angle_beta   90.00
_cell.angle_gamma   90.00
#
_symmetry.space_group_name_H-M   'P 1'
#
loop_
_entity.id
_entity.type
_entity.pdbx_description
1 polymer ?
#
loop_
_entity_poly.entity_id
_entity_poly.type
_entity_poly.pdbx_seq_one_letter_code
_entity_poly.pdbx_strand_id
1 'polypeptide(L)'
;MQNLSNYQAKLYAHELDRSYASDHVGKLAGLLFDAQVEPKPHQIDAALFALQTPFLDGVILADEVGLGKTIEAGIVISQYWAQRNRRILIIAPSSLRQQWKQELDEKFALPASLLDRTTIDKLSKPG
;
A
#
# COMPACT_ATOMS: atom_id res chain seq x y z
N MET A 1 3.93 -19.97 -27.34
CA MET A 1 4.38 -20.36 -25.98
C MET A 1 5.59 -19.52 -25.64
N GLN A 2 5.43 -18.60 -24.70
CA GLN A 2 6.60 -17.88 -24.18
C GLN A 2 7.37 -18.85 -23.29
N ASN A 3 8.62 -19.12 -23.63
CA ASN A 3 9.51 -19.92 -22.79
C ASN A 3 9.78 -19.12 -21.51
N LEU A 4 9.17 -19.54 -20.40
CA LEU A 4 9.49 -19.06 -19.07
C LEU A 4 10.97 -19.30 -18.79
N SER A 5 11.70 -18.28 -18.39
CA SER A 5 13.06 -18.48 -17.90
C SER A 5 13.03 -19.35 -16.64
N ASN A 6 14.12 -20.09 -16.38
CA ASN A 6 14.24 -20.91 -15.17
C ASN A 6 14.00 -20.11 -13.87
N TYR A 7 14.30 -18.82 -13.90
CA TYR A 7 14.05 -17.90 -12.81
C TYR A 7 12.54 -17.62 -12.63
N GLN A 8 11.83 -17.37 -13.72
CA GLN A 8 10.38 -17.17 -13.70
C GLN A 8 9.62 -18.42 -13.29
N ALA A 9 10.04 -19.59 -13.78
CA ALA A 9 9.46 -20.87 -13.39
C ALA A 9 9.67 -21.14 -11.88
N LYS A 10 10.85 -20.80 -11.34
CA LYS A 10 11.17 -20.95 -9.92
C LYS A 10 10.40 -19.96 -9.05
N LEU A 11 10.18 -18.75 -9.54
CA LEU A 11 9.36 -17.73 -8.87
C LEU A 11 7.90 -18.18 -8.81
N TYR A 12 7.33 -18.64 -9.93
CA TYR A 12 5.95 -19.16 -9.97
C TYR A 12 5.77 -20.42 -9.12
N ALA A 13 6.74 -21.36 -9.13
CA ALA A 13 6.69 -22.54 -8.27
C ALA A 13 6.74 -22.15 -6.79
N HIS A 14 7.55 -21.16 -6.43
CA HIS A 14 7.62 -20.62 -5.06
C HIS A 14 6.34 -19.90 -4.65
N GLU A 15 5.69 -19.21 -5.58
CA GLU A 15 4.39 -18.59 -5.36
C GLU A 15 3.26 -19.62 -5.17
N LEU A 16 3.30 -20.71 -5.91
CA LEU A 16 2.32 -21.80 -5.80
C LEU A 16 2.51 -22.64 -4.52
N ASP A 17 3.74 -22.81 -4.06
CA ASP A 17 4.08 -23.61 -2.88
C ASP A 17 3.95 -22.81 -1.56
N ARG A 18 3.96 -21.51 -1.64
CA ARG A 18 3.48 -20.66 -0.56
C ARG A 18 1.95 -20.81 -0.52
N SER A 19 1.47 -21.64 0.39
CA SER A 19 0.08 -21.58 0.83
C SER A 19 -0.14 -20.24 1.57
N TYR A 20 -0.22 -19.19 0.80
CA TYR A 20 -0.75 -17.96 1.31
C TYR A 20 -2.18 -18.25 1.78
N ALA A 21 -2.52 -17.75 2.93
CA ALA A 21 -3.92 -17.46 3.18
C ALA A 21 -4.37 -16.74 1.91
N SER A 22 -5.05 -17.49 1.04
CA SER A 22 -5.14 -17.32 -0.41
C SER A 22 -5.83 -16.03 -0.86
N ASP A 23 -6.19 -15.19 0.10
CA ASP A 23 -7.04 -14.04 -0.11
C ASP A 23 -6.26 -12.71 -0.25
N HIS A 24 -5.07 -12.61 0.37
CA HIS A 24 -4.33 -11.35 0.38
C HIS A 24 -3.50 -11.11 -0.88
N VAL A 25 -2.86 -12.14 -1.43
CA VAL A 25 -1.95 -11.97 -2.58
C VAL A 25 -2.71 -11.82 -3.89
N GLY A 26 -3.78 -12.58 -4.07
CA GLY A 26 -4.65 -12.44 -5.25
C GLY A 26 -5.34 -11.06 -5.30
N LYS A 27 -5.77 -10.57 -4.15
CA LYS A 27 -6.37 -9.23 -4.02
C LYS A 27 -5.32 -8.13 -4.23
N LEU A 28 -4.10 -8.31 -3.70
CA LEU A 28 -3.01 -7.39 -3.90
C LEU A 28 -2.60 -7.30 -5.38
N ALA A 29 -2.53 -8.42 -6.08
CA ALA A 29 -2.24 -8.45 -7.51
C ALA A 29 -3.32 -7.71 -8.33
N GLY A 30 -4.60 -7.88 -8.00
CA GLY A 30 -5.69 -7.13 -8.62
C GLY A 30 -5.59 -5.63 -8.39
N LEU A 31 -5.25 -5.20 -7.19
CA LEU A 31 -5.09 -3.79 -6.83
C LEU A 31 -3.88 -3.14 -7.52
N LEU A 32 -2.79 -3.88 -7.70
CA LEU A 32 -1.61 -3.40 -8.41
C LEU A 32 -1.87 -3.26 -9.91
N PHE A 33 -2.81 -4.03 -10.45
CA PHE A 33 -3.23 -3.90 -11.85
C PHE A 33 -4.01 -2.61 -12.11
N ASP A 34 -4.79 -2.16 -11.13
CA ASP A 34 -5.56 -0.91 -11.21
C ASP A 34 -4.73 0.32 -10.82
N ALA A 35 -3.62 0.12 -10.12
CA ALA A 35 -2.71 1.18 -9.73
C ALA A 35 -1.85 1.62 -10.93
N GLN A 36 -1.73 2.92 -11.15
CA GLN A 36 -0.84 3.48 -12.17
C GLN A 36 0.63 3.51 -11.69
N VAL A 37 1.06 2.41 -11.10
CA VAL A 37 2.39 2.25 -10.51
C VAL A 37 2.94 0.89 -10.88
N GLU A 38 4.18 0.86 -11.32
CA GLU A 38 4.97 -0.38 -11.41
C GLU A 38 5.82 -0.51 -10.13
N PRO A 39 5.33 -1.20 -9.10
CA PRO A 39 6.09 -1.34 -7.87
C PRO A 39 7.29 -2.24 -8.10
N LYS A 40 8.40 -1.87 -7.50
CA LYS A 40 9.62 -2.68 -7.53
C LYS A 40 9.47 -3.89 -6.59
N PRO A 41 10.19 -5.00 -6.84
CA PRO A 41 10.07 -6.22 -6.02
C PRO A 41 10.22 -5.98 -4.52
N HIS A 42 11.17 -5.17 -4.07
CA HIS A 42 11.37 -4.85 -2.66
C HIS A 42 10.19 -4.08 -2.04
N GLN A 43 9.48 -3.26 -2.83
CA GLN A 43 8.30 -2.53 -2.37
C GLN A 43 7.11 -3.48 -2.15
N ILE A 44 6.97 -4.48 -3.00
CA ILE A 44 5.97 -5.53 -2.84
C ILE A 44 6.28 -6.38 -1.61
N ASP A 45 7.53 -6.78 -1.43
CA ASP A 45 7.97 -7.57 -0.27
C ASP A 45 7.72 -6.83 1.05
N ALA A 46 8.04 -5.54 1.10
CA ALA A 46 7.78 -4.69 2.26
C ALA A 46 6.28 -4.57 2.59
N ALA A 47 5.45 -4.37 1.56
CA ALA A 47 4.00 -4.30 1.72
C ALA A 47 3.41 -5.65 2.18
N LEU A 48 3.87 -6.76 1.61
CA LEU A 48 3.46 -8.10 2.03
C LEU A 48 3.86 -8.38 3.49
N PHE A 49 5.07 -8.00 3.89
CA PHE A 49 5.51 -8.11 5.27
C PHE A 49 4.58 -7.34 6.22
N ALA A 50 4.24 -6.10 5.86
CA ALA A 50 3.33 -5.27 6.64
C ALA A 50 1.93 -5.89 6.79
N LEU A 51 1.43 -6.52 5.73
CA LEU A 51 0.09 -7.13 5.72
C LEU A 51 0.04 -8.50 6.40
N GLN A 52 1.15 -9.23 6.42
CA GLN A 52 1.24 -10.60 6.97
C GLN A 52 1.54 -10.62 8.47
N THR A 53 1.76 -9.49 9.10
CA THR A 53 2.13 -9.39 10.51
C THR A 53 0.93 -8.92 11.36
N PRO A 54 -0.13 -9.72 11.49
CA PRO A 54 -1.39 -9.30 12.13
C PRO A 54 -1.29 -9.17 13.67
N PHE A 55 -0.21 -9.67 14.26
CA PHE A 55 -0.04 -9.72 15.72
C PHE A 55 0.86 -8.61 16.26
N LEU A 56 1.36 -7.73 15.40
CA LEU A 56 2.15 -6.58 15.82
C LEU A 56 1.26 -5.35 15.91
N ASP A 57 1.46 -4.55 16.94
CA ASP A 57 0.79 -3.25 17.12
C ASP A 57 1.16 -2.23 16.04
N GLY A 58 2.00 -2.61 15.10
CA GLY A 58 2.44 -1.82 13.97
C GLY A 58 3.63 -2.41 13.26
N VAL A 59 4.00 -1.78 12.14
CA VAL A 59 5.14 -2.16 11.30
C VAL A 59 5.97 -0.92 11.00
N ILE A 60 7.28 -1.06 10.96
CA ILE A 60 8.23 -0.02 10.53
C ILE A 60 8.78 -0.42 9.16
N LEU A 61 8.57 0.44 8.16
CA LEU A 61 9.18 0.31 6.84
C LEU A 61 10.49 1.13 6.84
N ALA A 62 11.62 0.44 6.92
CA ALA A 62 12.93 1.01 7.18
C ALA A 62 13.90 0.90 6.00
N ASP A 63 13.40 0.98 4.78
CA ASP A 63 14.22 1.00 3.58
C ASP A 63 15.07 2.27 3.47
N GLU A 64 16.09 2.21 2.63
CA GLU A 64 16.94 3.37 2.35
C GLU A 64 16.15 4.56 1.82
N VAL A 65 16.65 5.76 2.08
CA VAL A 65 16.06 7.01 1.58
C VAL A 65 16.03 7.01 0.05
N GLY A 66 14.88 7.35 -0.55
CA GLY A 66 14.71 7.41 -2.00
C GLY A 66 14.24 6.12 -2.66
N LEU A 67 14.03 5.03 -1.93
CA LEU A 67 13.51 3.76 -2.48
C LEU A 67 11.98 3.69 -2.61
N GLY A 68 11.28 4.79 -2.33
CA GLY A 68 9.84 4.90 -2.58
C GLY A 68 8.96 4.34 -1.47
N LYS A 69 9.22 4.72 -0.22
CA LYS A 69 8.39 4.33 0.95
C LYS A 69 6.92 4.72 0.81
N THR A 70 6.63 5.82 0.12
CA THR A 70 5.25 6.24 -0.17
C THR A 70 4.53 5.19 -1.01
N ILE A 71 5.24 4.53 -1.93
CA ILE A 71 4.69 3.45 -2.74
C ILE A 71 4.37 2.23 -1.87
N GLU A 72 5.27 1.83 -1.01
CA GLU A 72 5.06 0.71 -0.06
C GLU A 72 3.85 0.95 0.84
N ALA A 73 3.79 2.12 1.45
CA ALA A 73 2.65 2.52 2.27
C ALA A 73 1.36 2.63 1.45
N GLY A 74 1.43 3.15 0.23
CA GLY A 74 0.30 3.24 -0.70
C GLY A 74 -0.28 1.87 -1.04
N ILE A 75 0.56 0.87 -1.26
CA ILE A 75 0.14 -0.52 -1.50
C ILE A 75 -0.62 -1.06 -0.28
N VAL A 76 -0.08 -0.86 0.92
CA VAL A 76 -0.73 -1.30 2.17
C VAL A 76 -2.08 -0.60 2.37
N ILE A 77 -2.13 0.71 2.17
CA ILE A 77 -3.35 1.51 2.28
C ILE A 77 -4.40 1.04 1.26
N SER A 78 -3.98 0.77 0.02
CA SER A 78 -4.87 0.26 -1.04
C SER A 78 -5.50 -1.07 -0.65
N GLN A 79 -4.74 -1.95 -0.03
CA GLN A 79 -5.24 -3.23 0.45
C GLN A 79 -6.29 -3.04 1.56
N TYR A 80 -6.04 -2.19 2.55
CA TYR A 80 -7.03 -1.89 3.58
C TYR A 80 -8.28 -1.22 3.01
N TRP A 81 -8.10 -0.32 2.04
CA TRP A 81 -9.22 0.32 1.35
C TRP A 81 -10.08 -0.69 0.60
N ALA A 82 -9.49 -1.64 -0.11
CA ALA A 82 -10.20 -2.71 -0.80
C ALA A 82 -10.96 -3.64 0.16
N GLN A 83 -10.44 -3.84 1.37
CA GLN A 83 -11.11 -4.56 2.45
C GLN A 83 -12.23 -3.76 3.13
N ARG A 84 -12.59 -2.61 2.57
CA ARG A 84 -13.61 -1.67 3.09
C ARG A 84 -13.24 -1.00 4.43
N ASN A 85 -11.96 -1.01 4.81
CA ASN A 85 -11.45 -0.21 5.93
C ASN A 85 -11.30 1.25 5.48
N ARG A 86 -12.36 2.04 5.66
CA ARG A 86 -12.45 3.42 5.14
C ARG A 86 -11.90 4.47 6.11
N ARG A 87 -11.62 4.11 7.34
CA ARG A 87 -11.09 5.02 8.36
C ARG A 87 -9.58 4.89 8.45
N ILE A 88 -8.89 5.61 7.57
CA ILE A 88 -7.43 5.61 7.47
C ILE A 88 -6.94 7.03 7.73
N LEU A 89 -6.00 7.18 8.65
CA LEU A 89 -5.35 8.45 8.97
C LEU A 89 -3.88 8.37 8.61
N ILE A 90 -3.41 9.35 7.84
CA ILE A 90 -2.00 9.51 7.48
C ILE A 90 -1.46 10.75 8.20
N ILE A 91 -0.41 10.56 8.98
CA ILE A 91 0.28 11.65 9.67
C ILE A 91 1.61 11.89 8.97
N ALA A 92 1.78 13.08 8.43
CA ALA A 92 2.97 13.48 7.68
C ALA A 92 3.39 14.92 8.05
N PRO A 93 4.68 15.25 7.89
CA PRO A 93 5.13 16.64 8.00
C PRO A 93 4.31 17.56 7.10
N SER A 94 4.11 18.82 7.53
CA SER A 94 3.27 19.78 6.80
C SER A 94 3.70 20.00 5.35
N SER A 95 5.01 19.96 5.09
CA SER A 95 5.60 20.12 3.76
C SER A 95 5.31 18.93 2.82
N LEU A 96 4.99 17.76 3.35
CA LEU A 96 4.75 16.54 2.55
C LEU A 96 3.27 16.19 2.40
N ARG A 97 2.38 16.85 3.10
CA ARG A 97 0.95 16.51 3.09
C ARG A 97 0.32 16.59 1.71
N GLN A 98 0.66 17.65 0.96
CA GLN A 98 0.13 17.84 -0.39
C GLN A 98 0.67 16.79 -1.35
N GLN A 99 1.95 16.44 -1.23
CA GLN A 99 2.58 15.38 -2.02
C GLN A 99 1.92 14.02 -1.73
N TRP A 100 1.69 13.69 -0.46
CA TRP A 100 0.99 12.45 -0.08
C TRP A 100 -0.40 12.36 -0.69
N LYS A 101 -1.18 13.45 -0.60
CA LYS A 101 -2.50 13.50 -1.21
C LYS A 101 -2.44 13.26 -2.71
N GLN A 102 -1.53 13.94 -3.39
CA GLN A 102 -1.37 13.83 -4.84
C GLN A 102 -0.95 12.42 -5.24
N GLU A 103 0.04 11.82 -4.57
CA GLU A 103 0.52 10.49 -4.88
C GLU A 103 -0.54 9.40 -4.64
N LEU A 104 -1.34 9.52 -3.58
CA LEU A 104 -2.44 8.60 -3.32
C LEU A 104 -3.52 8.67 -4.40
N ASP A 105 -3.86 9.87 -4.85
CA ASP A 105 -4.86 10.08 -5.89
C ASP A 105 -4.36 9.62 -7.25
N GLU A 106 -3.18 10.08 -7.68
CA GLU A 106 -2.64 9.81 -9.02
C GLU A 106 -2.19 8.36 -9.20
N LYS A 107 -1.54 7.78 -8.19
CA LYS A 107 -0.94 6.46 -8.30
C LYS A 107 -1.86 5.33 -7.86
N PHE A 108 -2.73 5.57 -6.91
CA PHE A 108 -3.56 4.54 -6.29
C PHE A 108 -5.06 4.78 -6.42
N ALA A 109 -5.47 5.88 -7.05
CA ALA A 109 -6.88 6.31 -7.15
C ALA A 109 -7.59 6.33 -5.77
N LEU A 110 -6.85 6.67 -4.72
CA LEU A 110 -7.35 6.76 -3.35
C LEU A 110 -7.73 8.21 -3.01
N PRO A 111 -9.00 8.50 -2.77
CA PRO A 111 -9.44 9.84 -2.42
C PRO A 111 -8.92 10.22 -1.02
N ALA A 112 -8.09 11.22 -0.93
CA ALA A 112 -7.55 11.72 0.33
C ALA A 112 -7.94 13.18 0.55
N SER A 113 -8.30 13.51 1.78
CA SER A 113 -8.59 14.88 2.22
C SER A 113 -7.52 15.37 3.17
N LEU A 114 -7.09 16.60 2.97
CA LEU A 114 -6.17 17.26 3.91
C LEU A 114 -6.96 17.75 5.14
N LEU A 115 -6.50 17.36 6.30
CA LEU A 115 -7.02 17.85 7.57
C LEU A 115 -6.12 18.99 8.08
N ASP A 116 -6.64 20.18 8.07
CA ASP A 116 -6.07 21.32 8.75
C ASP A 116 -6.83 21.63 10.04
N ARG A 117 -6.30 22.53 10.84
CA ARG A 117 -6.92 22.91 12.12
C ARG A 117 -8.36 23.42 11.94
N THR A 118 -8.61 24.16 10.88
CA THR A 118 -9.94 24.71 10.60
C THR A 118 -10.94 23.64 10.21
N THR A 119 -10.51 22.64 9.49
CA THR A 119 -11.33 21.48 9.11
C THR A 119 -11.63 20.61 10.33
N ILE A 120 -10.64 20.38 11.19
CA ILE A 120 -10.82 19.61 12.43
C ILE A 120 -11.80 20.34 13.36
N ASP A 121 -11.66 21.66 13.52
CA ASP A 121 -12.55 22.47 14.35
C ASP A 121 -14.00 22.46 13.85
N LYS A 122 -14.21 22.38 12.53
CA LYS A 122 -15.54 22.22 11.93
C LYS A 122 -16.14 20.84 12.18
N LEU A 123 -15.31 19.79 12.11
CA LEU A 123 -15.74 18.39 12.33
C LEU A 123 -16.00 18.09 13.80
N SER A 124 -15.31 18.79 14.71
CA SER A 124 -15.45 18.58 16.17
C SER A 124 -16.60 19.35 16.79
N LYS A 125 -17.23 20.28 16.06
CA LYS A 125 -18.43 20.96 16.57
C LYS A 125 -19.63 20.01 16.43
N PRO A 126 -20.32 19.68 17.54
CA PRO A 126 -21.59 18.99 17.45
C PRO A 126 -22.56 19.87 16.62
N GLY A 127 -23.05 19.27 15.56
CA GLY A 127 -24.02 19.90 14.68
C GLY A 127 -25.35 20.13 15.37
#